data_b1d7a996ce0dd993232c85eb87055f76
#
_entry.id   b1d7a996ce0dd993232c85eb87055f76
#
_cell.length_a   1.000
_cell.length_b   1.000
_cell.length_c   1.000
_cell.angle_alpha   90.00
_cell.angle_beta   90.00
_cell.angle_gamma   90.00
#
_symmetry.space_group_name_H-M   'P 1'
#
loop_
_entity.id
_entity.type
_entity.pdbx_description
1 polymer ?
#
loop_
_entity_poly.entity_id
_entity_poly.type
_entity_poly.pdbx_seq_one_letter_code
_entity_poly.pdbx_strand_id
1 'polypeptide(L)'
;MTTVETRQDRKLMAHLLRRAGFGATPDELDRAMEKGYDATLEELLNPAAPDVLPDDLIRRYHVDQSDQRGGGASAYWVYRMAMTDSPLREKMCLLWHRVFATAQTKLIQGRVVNNQIDMFRRHGLGSFRTLLVEQSKDPAMII
;
A
#
# COMPACT_ATOMS: atom_id res chain seq x y z
N MET A 1 -26.96 -20.46 13.01
CA MET A 1 -26.56 -19.66 11.83
C MET A 1 -27.04 -20.33 10.57
N THR A 2 -27.82 -19.69 9.76
CA THR A 2 -28.35 -20.25 8.51
C THR A 2 -27.29 -20.18 7.41
N THR A 3 -27.30 -21.12 6.48
CA THR A 3 -26.33 -21.18 5.35
C THR A 3 -26.32 -19.89 4.50
N VAL A 4 -27.42 -19.14 4.50
CA VAL A 4 -27.58 -17.89 3.77
C VAL A 4 -26.84 -16.74 4.46
N GLU A 5 -26.92 -16.61 5.79
CA GLU A 5 -26.18 -15.59 6.58
C GLU A 5 -24.68 -15.78 6.41
N THR A 6 -24.16 -17.00 6.57
CA THR A 6 -22.73 -17.30 6.38
C THR A 6 -22.24 -16.94 4.97
N ARG A 7 -23.07 -17.13 3.94
CA ARG A 7 -22.72 -16.75 2.56
C ARG A 7 -22.69 -15.22 2.36
N GLN A 8 -23.58 -14.50 3.03
CA GLN A 8 -23.62 -13.03 2.99
C GLN A 8 -22.39 -12.45 3.70
N ASP A 9 -22.05 -12.98 4.88
CA ASP A 9 -20.89 -12.54 5.66
C ASP A 9 -19.59 -12.78 4.90
N ARG A 10 -19.45 -13.94 4.24
CA ARG A 10 -18.29 -14.24 3.38
C ARG A 10 -18.16 -13.27 2.20
N LYS A 11 -19.27 -12.83 1.60
CA LYS A 11 -19.25 -11.82 0.52
C LYS A 11 -18.82 -10.46 1.05
N LEU A 12 -19.31 -10.06 2.22
CA LEU A 12 -18.93 -8.79 2.87
C LEU A 12 -17.45 -8.78 3.24
N MET A 13 -16.93 -9.87 3.82
CA MET A 13 -15.51 -10.01 4.13
C MET A 13 -14.65 -9.95 2.86
N ALA A 14 -15.01 -10.69 1.82
CA ALA A 14 -14.30 -10.62 0.54
C ALA A 14 -14.37 -9.22 -0.10
N HIS A 15 -15.47 -8.49 0.11
CA HIS A 15 -15.58 -7.10 -0.31
C HIS A 15 -14.63 -6.20 0.47
N LEU A 16 -14.57 -6.34 1.80
CA LEU A 16 -13.64 -5.59 2.65
C LEU A 16 -12.19 -5.80 2.19
N LEU A 17 -11.75 -7.04 2.05
CA LEU A 17 -10.38 -7.38 1.67
C LEU A 17 -10.00 -6.87 0.26
N ARG A 18 -10.94 -6.84 -0.68
CA ARG A 18 -10.72 -6.20 -2.00
C ARG A 18 -10.66 -4.67 -1.93
N ARG A 19 -11.47 -4.06 -1.06
CA ARG A 19 -11.50 -2.59 -0.91
C ARG A 19 -10.28 -2.07 -0.16
N ALA A 20 -9.91 -2.74 0.91
CA ALA A 20 -8.80 -2.36 1.76
C ALA A 20 -7.43 -2.87 1.25
N GLY A 21 -7.42 -3.86 0.37
CA GLY A 21 -6.20 -4.47 -0.14
C GLY A 21 -6.27 -4.82 -1.63
N PHE A 22 -5.53 -5.84 -2.01
CA PHE A 22 -5.37 -6.31 -3.39
C PHE A 22 -6.14 -7.61 -3.66
N GLY A 23 -7.01 -8.00 -2.76
CA GLY A 23 -7.77 -9.25 -2.75
C GLY A 23 -7.35 -10.14 -1.59
N ALA A 24 -7.81 -11.36 -1.60
CA ALA A 24 -7.43 -12.39 -0.64
C ALA A 24 -7.52 -13.77 -1.30
N THR A 25 -6.60 -14.66 -0.94
CA THR A 25 -6.69 -16.08 -1.26
C THR A 25 -7.83 -16.72 -0.48
N PRO A 26 -8.31 -17.92 -0.87
CA PRO A 26 -9.33 -18.64 -0.09
C PRO A 26 -8.94 -18.81 1.39
N ASP A 27 -7.69 -19.16 1.67
CA ASP A 27 -7.19 -19.39 3.03
C ASP A 27 -7.12 -18.09 3.85
N GLU A 28 -6.77 -16.97 3.23
CA GLU A 28 -6.79 -15.65 3.88
C GLU A 28 -8.22 -15.21 4.19
N LEU A 29 -9.15 -15.48 3.26
CA LEU A 29 -10.56 -15.18 3.47
C LEU A 29 -11.13 -16.04 4.63
N ASP A 30 -10.77 -17.31 4.70
CA ASP A 30 -11.23 -18.18 5.78
C ASP A 30 -10.68 -17.74 7.13
N ARG A 31 -9.40 -17.40 7.22
CA ARG A 31 -8.79 -16.80 8.43
C ARG A 31 -9.46 -15.50 8.85
N ALA A 32 -9.80 -14.63 7.89
CA ALA A 32 -10.51 -13.38 8.17
C ALA A 32 -11.94 -13.64 8.66
N MET A 33 -12.62 -14.66 8.11
CA MET A 33 -13.94 -15.06 8.58
C MET A 33 -13.91 -15.59 10.02
N GLU A 34 -12.90 -16.38 10.38
CA GLU A 34 -12.70 -16.87 11.77
C GLU A 34 -12.44 -15.69 12.74
N LYS A 35 -11.65 -14.72 12.33
CA LYS A 35 -11.35 -13.50 13.11
C LYS A 35 -12.57 -12.61 13.29
N GLY A 36 -13.44 -12.51 12.30
CA GLY A 36 -14.61 -11.65 12.25
C GLY A 36 -14.36 -10.31 11.60
N TYR A 37 -15.45 -9.66 11.17
CA TYR A 37 -15.40 -8.44 10.35
C TYR A 37 -14.75 -7.26 11.08
N ASP A 38 -15.18 -6.96 12.30
CA ASP A 38 -14.71 -5.79 13.06
C ASP A 38 -13.24 -5.93 13.46
N ALA A 39 -12.81 -7.13 13.87
CA ALA A 39 -11.41 -7.39 14.20
C ALA A 39 -10.51 -7.30 12.97
N THR A 40 -10.97 -7.77 11.82
CA THR A 40 -10.25 -7.64 10.55
C THR A 40 -10.15 -6.19 10.09
N LEU A 41 -11.23 -5.41 10.24
CA LEU A 41 -11.24 -3.99 9.92
C LEU A 41 -10.25 -3.22 10.81
N GLU A 42 -10.26 -3.49 12.11
CA GLU A 42 -9.35 -2.84 13.07
C GLU A 42 -7.88 -3.12 12.76
N GLU A 43 -7.54 -4.36 12.41
CA GLU A 43 -6.19 -4.75 12.01
C GLU A 43 -5.73 -4.06 10.72
N LEU A 44 -6.63 -3.91 9.75
CA LEU A 44 -6.33 -3.18 8.50
C LEU A 44 -6.07 -1.69 8.76
N LEU A 45 -6.82 -1.07 9.67
CA LEU A 45 -6.66 0.35 10.03
C LEU A 45 -5.43 0.60 10.91
N ASN A 46 -5.14 -0.30 11.83
CA ASN A 46 -4.08 -0.19 12.83
C ASN A 46 -3.14 -1.40 12.79
N PRO A 47 -2.34 -1.56 11.72
CA PRO A 47 -1.41 -2.69 11.61
C PRO A 47 -0.38 -2.65 12.75
N ALA A 48 -0.20 -3.79 13.43
CA ALA A 48 0.56 -3.90 14.68
C ALA A 48 2.08 -3.63 14.53
N ALA A 49 2.64 -3.75 13.33
CA ALA A 49 4.07 -3.57 13.11
C ALA A 49 4.35 -2.78 11.81
N PRO A 50 5.49 -2.07 11.75
CA PRO A 50 5.98 -1.59 10.47
C PRO A 50 6.28 -2.79 9.56
N ASP A 51 5.86 -2.67 8.32
CA ASP A 51 6.04 -3.67 7.28
C ASP A 51 7.53 -3.77 6.90
N VAL A 52 8.23 -4.70 7.52
CA VAL A 52 9.67 -4.94 7.27
C VAL A 52 9.81 -5.97 6.17
N LEU A 53 9.86 -5.48 4.94
CA LEU A 53 10.17 -6.34 3.79
C LEU A 53 11.69 -6.50 3.62
N PRO A 54 12.16 -7.65 3.15
CA PRO A 54 13.58 -7.88 2.88
C PRO A 54 14.03 -7.08 1.64
N ASP A 55 14.27 -5.79 1.83
CA ASP A 55 14.71 -4.86 0.78
C ASP A 55 16.01 -5.27 0.10
N ASP A 56 16.84 -6.09 0.78
CA ASP A 56 18.09 -6.60 0.25
C ASP A 56 17.89 -7.51 -0.96
N LEU A 57 16.81 -8.29 -1.03
CA LEU A 57 16.49 -9.13 -2.18
C LEU A 57 16.27 -8.29 -3.44
N ILE A 58 15.56 -7.19 -3.31
CA ILE A 58 15.27 -6.30 -4.43
C ILE A 58 16.53 -5.56 -4.88
N ARG A 59 17.34 -5.11 -3.93
CA ARG A 59 18.61 -4.44 -4.23
C ARG A 59 19.59 -5.36 -4.96
N ARG A 60 19.55 -6.67 -4.70
CA ARG A 60 20.39 -7.67 -5.41
C ARG A 60 19.97 -7.87 -6.86
N TYR A 61 18.67 -7.86 -7.14
CA TYR A 61 18.11 -8.14 -8.47
C TYR A 61 17.82 -6.89 -9.30
N HIS A 62 17.61 -5.76 -8.64
CA HIS A 62 17.36 -4.46 -9.27
C HIS A 62 18.32 -3.42 -8.71
N VAL A 63 19.57 -3.50 -9.15
CA VAL A 63 20.68 -2.65 -8.68
C VAL A 63 20.42 -1.17 -8.96
N ASP A 64 19.67 -0.86 -10.01
CA ASP A 64 19.43 0.51 -10.43
C ASP A 64 17.99 0.98 -10.13
N GLN A 65 17.74 1.28 -8.85
CA GLN A 65 16.50 1.97 -8.44
C GLN A 65 16.50 3.45 -8.81
N SER A 66 17.63 3.97 -9.29
CA SER A 66 17.78 5.35 -9.75
C SER A 66 17.50 5.51 -11.25
N ASP A 67 17.20 4.42 -11.96
CA ASP A 67 16.98 4.45 -13.39
C ASP A 67 15.88 5.45 -13.75
N GLN A 68 16.24 6.40 -14.61
CA GLN A 68 15.32 7.36 -15.20
C GLN A 68 14.16 6.68 -15.97
N ARG A 69 14.34 5.42 -16.36
CA ARG A 69 13.33 4.62 -17.06
C ARG A 69 12.30 3.97 -16.14
N GLY A 70 12.46 4.08 -14.82
CA GLY A 70 11.43 3.71 -13.84
C GLY A 70 11.22 2.24 -13.55
N GLY A 71 11.93 1.35 -14.21
CA GLY A 71 11.69 -0.09 -14.09
C GLY A 71 11.90 -0.62 -12.68
N GLY A 72 13.03 -0.26 -12.05
CA GLY A 72 13.37 -0.73 -10.71
C GLY A 72 12.44 -0.22 -9.61
N ALA A 73 12.06 1.06 -9.68
CA ALA A 73 11.14 1.69 -8.72
C ALA A 73 9.73 1.09 -8.78
N SER A 74 9.22 0.90 -9.98
CA SER A 74 7.91 0.29 -10.19
C SER A 74 7.89 -1.18 -9.76
N ALA A 75 8.92 -1.95 -10.10
CA ALA A 75 9.06 -3.34 -9.67
C ALA A 75 9.12 -3.47 -8.14
N TYR A 76 9.86 -2.58 -7.48
CA TYR A 76 9.91 -2.52 -6.03
C TYR A 76 8.54 -2.26 -5.41
N TRP A 77 7.78 -1.31 -5.93
CA TRP A 77 6.46 -1.00 -5.41
C TRP A 77 5.46 -2.13 -5.64
N VAL A 78 5.48 -2.76 -6.83
CA VAL A 78 4.65 -3.95 -7.12
C VAL A 78 4.99 -5.10 -6.15
N TYR A 79 6.28 -5.35 -5.91
CA TYR A 79 6.70 -6.35 -4.93
C TYR A 79 6.16 -6.04 -3.54
N ARG A 80 6.27 -4.78 -3.08
CA ARG A 80 5.71 -4.37 -1.78
C ARG A 80 4.21 -4.60 -1.72
N MET A 81 3.45 -4.23 -2.75
CA MET A 81 2.01 -4.49 -2.81
C MET A 81 1.66 -5.97 -2.73
N ALA A 82 2.51 -6.84 -3.28
CA ALA A 82 2.30 -8.29 -3.28
C ALA A 82 2.66 -8.96 -1.95
N MET A 83 3.63 -8.42 -1.22
CA MET A 83 4.22 -9.06 -0.04
C MET A 83 3.89 -8.38 1.28
N THR A 84 3.16 -7.25 1.26
CA THR A 84 2.88 -6.45 2.44
C THR A 84 1.87 -7.12 3.39
N ASP A 85 2.15 -7.06 4.68
CA ASP A 85 1.19 -7.38 5.75
C ASP A 85 0.25 -6.20 6.07
N SER A 86 0.45 -5.05 5.42
CA SER A 86 -0.34 -3.83 5.60
C SER A 86 -0.96 -3.34 4.28
N PRO A 87 -1.84 -4.13 3.64
CA PRO A 87 -2.34 -3.86 2.29
C PRO A 87 -3.10 -2.54 2.16
N LEU A 88 -3.81 -2.11 3.19
CA LEU A 88 -4.51 -0.83 3.19
C LEU A 88 -3.54 0.35 3.08
N ARG A 89 -2.37 0.26 3.71
CA ARG A 89 -1.33 1.28 3.64
C ARG A 89 -0.82 1.47 2.21
N GLU A 90 -0.52 0.38 1.51
CA GLU A 90 -0.11 0.44 0.09
C GLU A 90 -1.26 0.90 -0.82
N LYS A 91 -2.49 0.51 -0.51
CA LYS A 91 -3.68 0.99 -1.24
C LYS A 91 -3.87 2.50 -1.10
N MET A 92 -3.61 3.06 0.08
CA MET A 92 -3.63 4.51 0.31
C MET A 92 -2.47 5.22 -0.38
N CYS A 93 -1.29 4.60 -0.49
CA CYS A 93 -0.20 5.13 -1.31
C CYS A 93 -0.62 5.29 -2.78
N LEU A 94 -1.27 4.28 -3.35
CA LEU A 94 -1.82 4.36 -4.72
C LEU A 94 -2.85 5.50 -4.87
N LEU A 95 -3.74 5.65 -3.88
CA LEU A 95 -4.73 6.73 -3.88
C LEU A 95 -4.04 8.10 -3.89
N TRP A 96 -3.12 8.33 -2.96
CA TRP A 96 -2.44 9.62 -2.83
C TRP A 96 -1.53 9.92 -4.01
N HIS A 97 -0.82 8.92 -4.54
CA HIS A 97 -0.01 9.08 -5.75
C HIS A 97 -0.88 9.47 -6.96
N ARG A 98 -2.11 8.94 -7.06
CA ARG A 98 -3.06 9.36 -8.09
C ARG A 98 -3.58 10.80 -7.89
N VAL A 99 -3.85 11.18 -6.64
CA VAL A 99 -4.36 12.53 -6.30
C VAL A 99 -3.30 13.59 -6.56
N PHE A 100 -2.07 13.35 -6.14
CA PHE A 100 -0.96 14.30 -6.30
C PHE A 100 -0.16 14.11 -7.61
N ALA A 101 -0.53 13.16 -8.42
CA ALA A 101 -0.17 12.97 -9.84
C ALA A 101 1.28 13.33 -10.24
N THR A 102 2.28 12.94 -9.44
CA THR A 102 3.70 13.16 -9.76
C THR A 102 4.17 12.12 -10.78
N ALA A 103 4.72 12.57 -11.91
CA ALA A 103 5.19 11.69 -12.98
C ALA A 103 6.70 11.53 -12.95
N GLN A 104 7.18 10.29 -12.83
CA GLN A 104 8.62 9.97 -12.84
C GLN A 104 9.32 10.45 -14.11
N THR A 105 8.64 10.45 -15.26
CA THR A 105 9.20 10.89 -16.54
C THR A 105 9.60 12.36 -16.58
N LYS A 106 9.13 13.16 -15.61
CA LYS A 106 9.48 14.59 -15.48
C LYS A 106 10.55 14.85 -14.43
N LEU A 107 10.94 13.82 -13.68
CA LEU A 107 11.94 13.91 -12.62
C LEU A 107 13.27 13.34 -13.09
N ILE A 108 14.37 14.02 -12.74
CA ILE A 108 15.74 13.62 -13.10
C ILE A 108 16.15 12.31 -12.39
N GLN A 109 15.55 12.02 -11.23
CA GLN A 109 15.91 10.86 -10.41
C GLN A 109 14.65 10.11 -9.94
N GLY A 110 14.52 8.84 -10.30
CA GLY A 110 13.42 7.96 -9.87
C GLY A 110 13.32 7.78 -8.35
N ARG A 111 14.43 7.93 -7.63
CA ARG A 111 14.47 7.87 -6.16
C ARG A 111 13.57 8.92 -5.49
N VAL A 112 13.35 10.07 -6.12
CA VAL A 112 12.50 11.13 -5.59
C VAL A 112 11.04 10.68 -5.51
N VAL A 113 10.54 9.93 -6.51
CA VAL A 113 9.20 9.34 -6.49
C VAL A 113 9.09 8.28 -5.39
N ASN A 114 10.10 7.44 -5.22
CA ASN A 114 10.10 6.45 -4.14
C ASN A 114 10.02 7.10 -2.76
N ASN A 115 10.76 8.18 -2.53
CA ASN A 115 10.70 8.94 -1.29
C ASN A 115 9.31 9.54 -1.06
N GLN A 116 8.64 10.02 -2.11
CA GLN A 116 7.26 10.50 -2.03
C GLN A 116 6.28 9.38 -1.67
N ILE A 117 6.43 8.20 -2.27
CA ILE A 117 5.61 7.03 -1.93
C ILE A 117 5.85 6.62 -0.47
N ASP A 118 7.08 6.68 0.01
CA ASP A 118 7.41 6.40 1.42
C ASP A 118 6.80 7.46 2.36
N MET A 119 6.71 8.70 1.95
CA MET A 119 6.01 9.76 2.68
C MET A 119 4.49 9.46 2.74
N PHE A 120 3.86 9.04 1.63
CA PHE A 120 2.46 8.60 1.63
C PHE A 120 2.24 7.38 2.53
N ARG A 121 3.18 6.44 2.55
CA ARG A 121 3.14 5.25 3.42
C ARG A 121 3.15 5.60 4.90
N ARG A 122 3.91 6.63 5.28
CA ARG A 122 3.99 7.13 6.66
C ARG A 122 2.76 7.95 7.08
N HIS A 123 2.22 8.76 6.19
CA HIS A 123 1.23 9.79 6.55
C HIS A 123 -0.16 9.56 5.91
N GLY A 124 -0.29 8.65 4.95
CA GLY A 124 -1.49 8.50 4.11
C GLY A 124 -2.74 8.00 4.82
N LEU A 125 -2.61 7.35 5.99
CA LEU A 125 -3.72 6.95 6.87
C LEU A 125 -3.92 7.94 8.03
N GLY A 126 -3.09 8.97 8.13
CA GLY A 126 -3.14 9.94 9.22
C GLY A 126 -3.95 11.20 8.88
N SER A 127 -3.60 12.30 9.53
CA SER A 127 -4.24 13.59 9.30
C SER A 127 -3.97 14.12 7.90
N PHE A 128 -5.01 14.51 7.18
CA PHE A 128 -4.89 15.12 5.85
C PHE A 128 -4.07 16.43 5.88
N ARG A 129 -4.20 17.21 6.96
CA ARG A 129 -3.37 18.41 7.15
C ARG A 129 -1.88 18.07 7.20
N THR A 130 -1.52 17.05 7.98
CA THR A 130 -0.12 16.60 8.07
C THR A 130 0.38 16.11 6.71
N LEU A 131 -0.42 15.32 6.01
CA LEU A 131 -0.09 14.85 4.67
C LEU A 131 0.18 16.02 3.70
N LEU A 132 -0.66 17.06 3.68
CA LEU A 132 -0.48 18.22 2.83
C LEU A 132 0.79 19.01 3.18
N VAL A 133 1.10 19.17 4.47
CA VAL A 133 2.32 19.84 4.91
C VAL A 133 3.57 19.07 4.47
N GLU A 134 3.58 17.75 4.64
CA GLU A 134 4.71 16.92 4.19
C GLU A 134 4.81 16.88 2.65
N GLN A 135 3.68 16.83 1.95
CA GLN A 135 3.63 16.92 0.49
C GLN A 135 4.19 18.25 -0.04
N SER A 136 3.91 19.37 0.62
CA SER A 136 4.42 20.69 0.20
C SER A 136 5.94 20.83 0.35
N LYS A 137 6.59 19.99 1.15
CA LYS A 137 8.05 19.93 1.34
C LYS A 137 8.72 18.90 0.44
N ASP A 138 7.92 18.06 -0.24
CA ASP A 138 8.44 16.93 -1.02
C ASP A 138 9.14 17.44 -2.29
N PRO A 139 10.40 17.03 -2.54
CA PRO A 139 11.14 17.45 -3.74
C PRO A 139 10.44 17.10 -5.05
N ALA A 140 9.66 16.03 -5.09
CA ALA A 140 8.91 15.63 -6.28
C ALA A 140 7.79 16.63 -6.68
N MET A 141 7.40 17.51 -5.76
CA MET A 141 6.39 18.55 -6.00
C MET A 141 7.00 19.92 -6.30
N ILE A 142 8.26 20.13 -5.99
CA ILE A 142 8.93 21.44 -6.12
C ILE A 142 9.65 21.57 -7.46
N ILE A 143 9.99 20.43 -8.09
CA ILE A 143 10.63 20.37 -9.41
C ILE A 143 9.58 20.41 -10.51
#